data_e7896490e83190e7a9015ff36ef6d584
#
_entry.id   e7896490e83190e7a9015ff36ef6d584
#
_cell.length_a   1.000
_cell.length_b   1.000
_cell.length_c   1.000
_cell.angle_alpha   90.00
_cell.angle_beta   90.00
_cell.angle_gamma   90.00
#
_symmetry.space_group_name_H-M   'P 1'
#
loop_
_entity.id
_entity.type
_entity.pdbx_description
1 polymer ?
#
loop_
_entity_poly.entity_id
_entity_poly.type
_entity_poly.pdbx_seq_one_letter_code
_entity_poly.pdbx_strand_id
1 'polypeptide(L)'
;LLLGVDHDEFDRLAIGAEPGGPVLLPYFDGERTPYRPDATGVIDGLRSDVTRAQFARAAVDGVACGLLDGLDALRAQTELDGRLVLVGGGARSTAMRRVIAGLTDMVVVVSDVAEAVATGAAVQAAAVLEQVDHEVIQERWGLGVGDRVDGVDGGGARERYAALRDR
;
A
#
# COMPACT_ATOMS: atom_id res chain seq x y z
N LEU A 1 -17.07 -2.35 13.48
CA LEU A 1 -15.61 -2.29 13.35
C LEU A 1 -14.97 -3.18 14.39
N LEU A 2 -14.13 -4.14 14.00
CA LEU A 2 -13.57 -5.18 14.87
C LEU A 2 -12.76 -4.60 16.04
N LEU A 3 -12.05 -3.48 15.83
CA LEU A 3 -11.24 -2.81 16.83
C LEU A 3 -11.96 -1.66 17.54
N GLY A 4 -13.10 -1.18 17.03
CA GLY A 4 -13.88 -0.11 17.66
C GLY A 4 -13.14 1.24 17.78
N VAL A 5 -12.25 1.54 16.83
CA VAL A 5 -11.44 2.77 16.78
C VAL A 5 -11.67 3.54 15.50
N ASP A 6 -11.36 4.83 15.48
CA ASP A 6 -11.30 5.65 14.27
C ASP A 6 -10.03 5.38 13.45
N HIS A 7 -9.88 6.06 12.32
CA HIS A 7 -8.73 5.85 11.43
C HIS A 7 -7.40 6.31 12.05
N ASP A 8 -7.39 7.41 12.78
CA ASP A 8 -6.18 7.96 13.39
C ASP A 8 -5.67 7.06 14.51
N GLU A 9 -6.60 6.55 15.35
CA GLU A 9 -6.27 5.57 16.38
C GLU A 9 -5.81 4.25 15.77
N PHE A 10 -6.43 3.79 14.68
CA PHE A 10 -6.00 2.59 13.97
C PHE A 10 -4.57 2.73 13.45
N ASP A 11 -4.24 3.84 12.81
CA ASP A 11 -2.90 4.14 12.31
C ASP A 11 -1.88 4.16 13.45
N ARG A 12 -2.23 4.81 14.57
CA ARG A 12 -1.36 4.88 15.74
C ARG A 12 -1.10 3.51 16.36
N LEU A 13 -2.13 2.67 16.47
CA LEU A 13 -1.99 1.29 16.94
C LEU A 13 -1.08 0.48 16.02
N ALA A 14 -1.29 0.55 14.71
CA ALA A 14 -0.53 -0.21 13.73
C ALA A 14 0.96 0.19 13.70
N ILE A 15 1.25 1.50 13.80
CA ILE A 15 2.64 2.01 13.80
C ILE A 15 3.35 1.67 15.12
N GLY A 16 2.63 1.73 16.24
CA GLY A 16 3.18 1.46 17.58
C GLY A 16 3.28 -0.03 17.92
N ALA A 17 2.87 -0.93 17.04
CA ALA A 17 2.93 -2.36 17.31
C ALA A 17 4.35 -2.91 17.20
N GLU A 18 4.71 -3.76 18.16
CA GLU A 18 5.93 -4.58 18.06
C GLU A 18 5.82 -5.56 16.88
N PRO A 19 6.92 -5.78 16.13
CA PRO A 19 6.96 -6.75 15.04
C PRO A 19 6.65 -8.18 15.47
N GLY A 20 6.24 -9.05 14.54
CA GLY A 20 6.08 -10.49 14.81
C GLY A 20 4.71 -10.92 15.31
N GLY A 21 3.68 -10.06 15.22
CA GLY A 21 2.29 -10.41 15.49
C GLY A 21 1.69 -11.39 14.46
N PRO A 22 0.36 -11.58 14.48
CA PRO A 22 -0.35 -12.45 13.54
C PRO A 22 -0.17 -11.98 12.09
N VAL A 23 -0.46 -12.84 11.14
CA VAL A 23 -0.43 -12.55 9.70
C VAL A 23 -1.86 -12.59 9.18
N LEU A 24 -2.27 -11.55 8.45
CA LEU A 24 -3.53 -11.51 7.74
C LEU A 24 -3.29 -11.70 6.23
N LEU A 25 -4.00 -12.67 5.65
CA LEU A 25 -4.16 -12.81 4.20
C LEU A 25 -5.54 -12.25 3.83
N PRO A 26 -5.65 -11.05 3.22
CA PRO A 26 -6.92 -10.33 3.09
C PRO A 26 -7.71 -10.71 1.83
N TYR A 27 -7.76 -11.98 1.48
CA TYR A 27 -8.47 -12.50 0.31
C TYR A 27 -9.97 -12.69 0.59
N PHE A 28 -10.63 -11.65 1.12
CA PHE A 28 -12.00 -11.74 1.65
C PHE A 28 -13.04 -12.15 0.61
N ASP A 29 -12.87 -11.70 -0.64
CA ASP A 29 -13.77 -11.97 -1.76
C ASP A 29 -12.99 -12.54 -2.96
N GLY A 30 -12.01 -13.37 -2.67
CA GLY A 30 -11.06 -13.88 -3.66
C GLY A 30 -9.88 -12.94 -3.91
N GLU A 31 -8.93 -13.40 -4.72
CA GLU A 31 -7.76 -12.62 -5.12
C GLU A 31 -7.46 -12.83 -6.61
N ARG A 32 -6.95 -11.80 -7.26
CA ARG A 32 -6.58 -11.82 -8.69
C ARG A 32 -5.09 -12.09 -8.90
N THR A 33 -4.26 -11.66 -7.96
CA THR A 33 -2.80 -11.84 -8.03
C THR A 33 -2.27 -12.30 -6.66
N PRO A 34 -2.04 -13.62 -6.49
CA PRO A 34 -2.26 -14.74 -7.43
C PRO A 34 -3.74 -15.00 -7.74
N TYR A 35 -4.05 -15.67 -8.86
CA TYR A 35 -5.44 -15.97 -9.23
C TYR A 35 -6.04 -17.05 -8.32
N ARG A 36 -6.84 -16.60 -7.34
CA ARG A 36 -7.55 -17.41 -6.35
C ARG A 36 -8.96 -16.86 -6.12
N PRO A 37 -9.88 -17.05 -7.09
CA PRO A 37 -11.20 -16.40 -7.07
C PRO A 37 -12.10 -16.86 -5.92
N ASP A 38 -11.89 -18.08 -5.40
CA ASP A 38 -12.70 -18.65 -4.33
C ASP A 38 -12.01 -18.57 -2.94
N ALA A 39 -10.89 -17.86 -2.84
CA ALA A 39 -10.18 -17.71 -1.57
C ALA A 39 -10.99 -16.86 -0.58
N THR A 40 -10.79 -17.13 0.70
CA THR A 40 -11.31 -16.32 1.80
C THR A 40 -10.17 -15.78 2.64
N GLY A 41 -10.42 -14.71 3.38
CA GLY A 41 -9.44 -14.13 4.29
C GLY A 41 -9.02 -15.11 5.39
N VAL A 42 -7.72 -15.11 5.70
CA VAL A 42 -7.14 -15.97 6.74
C VAL A 42 -6.32 -15.13 7.72
N ILE A 43 -6.45 -15.41 9.01
CA ILE A 43 -5.55 -14.90 10.05
C ILE A 43 -4.82 -16.08 10.65
N ASP A 44 -3.49 -16.09 10.57
CA ASP A 44 -2.61 -17.10 11.15
C ASP A 44 -1.81 -16.53 12.33
N GLY A 45 -1.37 -17.38 13.23
CA GLY A 45 -0.53 -16.99 14.37
C GLY A 45 -1.29 -16.25 15.50
N LEU A 46 -2.61 -16.41 15.60
CA LEU A 46 -3.37 -15.90 16.74
C LEU A 46 -2.99 -16.65 18.02
N ARG A 47 -2.60 -15.88 19.03
CA ARG A 47 -2.27 -16.36 20.38
C ARG A 47 -3.05 -15.56 21.42
N SER A 48 -3.12 -16.05 22.65
CA SER A 48 -3.85 -15.40 23.75
C SER A 48 -3.23 -14.05 24.18
N ASP A 49 -1.99 -13.79 23.82
CA ASP A 49 -1.22 -12.59 24.14
C ASP A 49 -1.18 -11.57 22.98
N VAL A 50 -1.87 -11.84 21.86
CA VAL A 50 -1.95 -10.87 20.75
C VAL A 50 -2.67 -9.60 21.18
N THR A 51 -1.99 -8.48 21.01
CA THR A 51 -2.51 -7.16 21.37
C THR A 51 -3.36 -6.55 20.24
N ARG A 52 -4.19 -5.55 20.59
CA ARG A 52 -4.94 -4.76 19.59
C ARG A 52 -4.01 -4.08 18.57
N ALA A 53 -2.84 -3.61 19.02
CA ALA A 53 -1.84 -2.99 18.17
C ALA A 53 -1.28 -3.98 17.15
N GLN A 54 -0.91 -5.18 17.58
CA GLN A 54 -0.45 -6.24 16.67
C GLN A 54 -1.53 -6.68 15.68
N PHE A 55 -2.80 -6.69 16.09
CA PHE A 55 -3.91 -7.00 15.18
C PHE A 55 -4.11 -5.90 14.12
N ALA A 56 -4.03 -4.62 14.54
CA ALA A 56 -4.07 -3.48 13.62
C ALA A 56 -2.90 -3.52 12.62
N ARG A 57 -1.69 -3.83 13.12
CA ARG A 57 -0.50 -3.97 12.28
C ARG A 57 -0.64 -5.10 11.27
N ALA A 58 -1.12 -6.27 11.69
CA ALA A 58 -1.35 -7.39 10.79
C ALA A 58 -2.32 -7.05 9.64
N ALA A 59 -3.35 -6.24 9.92
CA ALA A 59 -4.27 -5.78 8.89
C ALA A 59 -3.59 -4.86 7.87
N VAL A 60 -2.74 -3.95 8.30
CA VAL A 60 -1.97 -3.07 7.41
C VAL A 60 -0.92 -3.86 6.64
N ASP A 61 -0.14 -4.73 7.32
CA ASP A 61 0.86 -5.58 6.69
C ASP A 61 0.26 -6.48 5.60
N GLY A 62 -0.91 -7.08 5.87
CA GLY A 62 -1.58 -7.97 4.93
C GLY A 62 -1.97 -7.25 3.63
N VAL A 63 -2.59 -6.07 3.74
CA VAL A 63 -2.96 -5.27 2.55
C VAL A 63 -1.71 -4.77 1.83
N ALA A 64 -0.70 -4.28 2.56
CA ALA A 64 0.55 -3.80 1.97
C ALA A 64 1.29 -4.93 1.24
N CYS A 65 1.38 -6.13 1.82
CA CYS A 65 2.00 -7.30 1.18
C CYS A 65 1.27 -7.68 -0.11
N GLY A 66 -0.07 -7.71 -0.11
CA GLY A 66 -0.85 -7.99 -1.31
C GLY A 66 -0.60 -6.98 -2.44
N LEU A 67 -0.52 -5.68 -2.12
CA LEU A 67 -0.16 -4.64 -3.11
C LEU A 67 1.26 -4.83 -3.65
N LEU A 68 2.21 -5.18 -2.78
CA LEU A 68 3.60 -5.42 -3.17
C LEU A 68 3.78 -6.73 -3.95
N ASP A 69 2.93 -7.75 -3.74
CA ASP A 69 2.88 -8.94 -4.59
C ASP A 69 2.48 -8.57 -6.04
N GLY A 70 1.53 -7.64 -6.19
CA GLY A 70 1.19 -7.07 -7.49
C GLY A 70 2.36 -6.33 -8.14
N LEU A 71 3.13 -5.56 -7.36
CA LEU A 71 4.35 -4.90 -7.85
C LEU A 71 5.42 -5.91 -8.27
N ASP A 72 5.62 -6.99 -7.50
CA ASP A 72 6.58 -8.04 -7.84
C ASP A 72 6.17 -8.80 -9.10
N ALA A 73 4.86 -9.02 -9.30
CA ALA A 73 4.33 -9.60 -10.53
C ALA A 73 4.59 -8.71 -11.77
N LEU A 74 4.52 -7.39 -11.61
CA LEU A 74 4.90 -6.44 -12.66
C LEU A 74 6.41 -6.45 -12.93
N ARG A 75 7.23 -6.46 -11.88
CA ARG A 75 8.70 -6.57 -11.99
C ARG A 75 9.15 -7.84 -12.71
N ALA A 76 8.39 -8.91 -12.59
CA ALA A 76 8.67 -10.15 -13.32
C ALA A 76 8.42 -10.04 -14.84
N GLN A 77 7.68 -9.05 -15.30
CA GLN A 77 7.34 -8.83 -16.70
C GLN A 77 8.18 -7.72 -17.35
N THR A 78 8.64 -6.75 -16.58
CA THR A 78 9.38 -5.59 -17.09
C THR A 78 10.28 -5.00 -16.02
N GLU A 79 11.34 -4.32 -16.45
CA GLU A 79 12.13 -3.51 -15.53
C GLU A 79 11.31 -2.31 -15.05
N LEU A 80 11.29 -2.10 -13.74
CA LEU A 80 10.62 -0.98 -13.09
C LEU A 80 11.66 -0.13 -12.37
N ASP A 81 11.89 1.06 -12.91
CA ASP A 81 12.76 2.07 -12.33
C ASP A 81 11.97 3.20 -11.68
N GLY A 82 12.63 3.94 -10.78
CA GLY A 82 12.12 5.17 -10.20
C GLY A 82 11.53 5.00 -8.81
N ARG A 83 10.34 5.57 -8.59
CA ARG A 83 9.70 5.66 -7.28
C ARG A 83 8.30 5.05 -7.29
N LEU A 84 7.85 4.59 -6.14
CA LEU A 84 6.48 4.15 -5.92
C LEU A 84 5.63 5.33 -5.43
N VAL A 85 4.66 5.75 -6.23
CA VAL A 85 3.78 6.87 -5.88
C VAL A 85 2.48 6.32 -5.30
N LEU A 86 2.20 6.66 -4.04
CA LEU A 86 0.95 6.28 -3.38
C LEU A 86 -0.11 7.34 -3.64
N VAL A 87 -1.26 6.91 -4.16
CA VAL A 87 -2.42 7.75 -4.46
C VAL A 87 -3.71 7.13 -3.94
N GLY A 88 -4.77 7.95 -3.85
CA GLY A 88 -6.11 7.51 -3.47
C GLY A 88 -6.34 7.40 -1.96
N GLY A 89 -7.46 6.82 -1.57
CA GLY A 89 -7.93 6.79 -0.18
C GLY A 89 -6.98 6.08 0.79
N GLY A 90 -6.41 4.94 0.38
CA GLY A 90 -5.45 4.19 1.19
C GLY A 90 -4.16 4.96 1.47
N ALA A 91 -3.77 5.86 0.56
CA ALA A 91 -2.61 6.74 0.76
C ALA A 91 -2.84 7.82 1.83
N ARG A 92 -4.04 7.99 2.38
CA ARG A 92 -4.29 8.88 3.52
C ARG A 92 -3.85 8.27 4.85
N SER A 93 -3.83 6.94 4.95
CA SER A 93 -3.36 6.25 6.16
C SER A 93 -1.84 6.38 6.33
N THR A 94 -1.42 6.96 7.43
CA THR A 94 0.01 7.08 7.77
C THR A 94 0.63 5.70 8.01
N ALA A 95 -0.12 4.76 8.60
CA ALA A 95 0.35 3.40 8.81
C ALA A 95 0.59 2.70 7.47
N MET A 96 -0.35 2.79 6.53
CA MET A 96 -0.20 2.17 5.20
C MET A 96 1.04 2.71 4.47
N ARG A 97 1.21 4.04 4.44
CA ARG A 97 2.38 4.69 3.80
C ARG A 97 3.69 4.15 4.37
N ARG A 98 3.83 4.20 5.71
CA ARG A 98 5.07 3.84 6.41
C ARG A 98 5.36 2.36 6.35
N VAL A 99 4.33 1.51 6.38
CA VAL A 99 4.49 0.06 6.24
C VAL A 99 4.92 -0.29 4.81
N ILE A 100 4.26 0.24 3.78
CA ILE A 100 4.70 0.02 2.39
C ILE A 100 6.16 0.46 2.20
N ALA A 101 6.52 1.65 2.70
CA ALA A 101 7.89 2.16 2.60
C ALA A 101 8.92 1.28 3.34
N GLY A 102 8.52 0.58 4.40
CA GLY A 102 9.38 -0.36 5.12
C GLY A 102 9.46 -1.76 4.50
N LEU A 103 8.54 -2.09 3.59
CA LEU A 103 8.46 -3.41 2.96
C LEU A 103 8.96 -3.46 1.51
N THR A 104 9.38 -2.32 0.94
CA THR A 104 9.93 -2.21 -0.43
C THR A 104 11.30 -1.56 -0.41
N ASP A 105 12.11 -1.87 -1.42
CA ASP A 105 13.39 -1.23 -1.71
C ASP A 105 13.26 0.08 -2.51
N MET A 106 12.05 0.35 -3.04
CA MET A 106 11.79 1.57 -3.81
C MET A 106 11.61 2.79 -2.91
N VAL A 107 11.97 3.96 -3.44
CA VAL A 107 11.61 5.23 -2.80
C VAL A 107 10.09 5.40 -2.89
N VAL A 108 9.45 5.49 -1.75
CA VAL A 108 7.98 5.71 -1.66
C VAL A 108 7.71 7.19 -1.47
N VAL A 109 6.79 7.73 -2.27
CA VAL A 109 6.30 9.11 -2.16
C VAL A 109 4.77 9.13 -2.11
N VAL A 110 4.21 10.13 -1.47
CA VAL A 110 2.77 10.39 -1.46
C VAL A 110 2.50 11.63 -2.30
N SER A 111 1.60 11.51 -3.26
CA SER A 111 1.21 12.62 -4.11
C SER A 111 0.39 13.65 -3.34
N ASP A 112 0.67 14.94 -3.55
CA ASP A 112 -0.13 16.06 -3.04
C ASP A 112 -1.47 16.20 -3.75
N VAL A 113 -1.65 15.47 -4.86
CA VAL A 113 -2.87 15.54 -5.67
C VAL A 113 -3.96 14.68 -5.05
N ALA A 114 -5.00 15.32 -4.51
CA ALA A 114 -6.12 14.63 -3.86
C ALA A 114 -6.92 13.76 -4.83
N GLU A 115 -7.14 14.26 -6.05
CA GLU A 115 -7.97 13.63 -7.09
C GLU A 115 -7.11 13.26 -8.31
N ALA A 116 -6.20 12.30 -8.16
CA ALA A 116 -5.21 11.94 -9.18
C ALA A 116 -5.83 11.56 -10.54
N VAL A 117 -6.95 10.84 -10.55
CA VAL A 117 -7.64 10.44 -11.79
C VAL A 117 -8.21 11.64 -12.53
N ALA A 118 -8.92 12.53 -11.82
CA ALA A 118 -9.49 13.74 -12.40
C ALA A 118 -8.39 14.69 -12.89
N THR A 119 -7.31 14.84 -12.12
CA THR A 119 -6.14 15.63 -12.50
C THR A 119 -5.48 15.08 -13.76
N GLY A 120 -5.29 13.76 -13.86
CA GLY A 120 -4.74 13.12 -15.04
C GLY A 120 -5.61 13.35 -16.29
N ALA A 121 -6.93 13.26 -16.16
CA ALA A 121 -7.85 13.58 -17.25
C ALA A 121 -7.76 15.06 -17.67
N ALA A 122 -7.63 15.98 -16.72
CA ALA A 122 -7.46 17.40 -16.99
C ALA A 122 -6.14 17.70 -17.70
N VAL A 123 -5.03 17.04 -17.31
CA VAL A 123 -3.73 17.13 -18.00
C VAL A 123 -3.86 16.70 -19.46
N GLN A 124 -4.51 15.56 -19.72
CA GLN A 124 -4.73 15.07 -21.08
C GLN A 124 -5.56 16.08 -21.91
N ALA A 125 -6.64 16.61 -21.37
CA ALA A 125 -7.48 17.58 -22.04
C ALA A 125 -6.71 18.87 -22.37
N ALA A 126 -5.91 19.38 -21.42
CA ALA A 126 -5.08 20.56 -21.63
C ALA A 126 -4.00 20.33 -22.70
N ALA A 127 -3.33 19.18 -22.65
CA ALA A 127 -2.29 18.82 -23.64
C ALA A 127 -2.85 18.77 -25.06
N VAL A 128 -4.04 18.16 -25.25
CA VAL A 128 -4.73 18.12 -26.54
C VAL A 128 -5.14 19.53 -27.01
N LEU A 129 -5.71 20.34 -26.10
CA LEU A 129 -6.15 21.71 -26.44
C LEU A 129 -4.98 22.60 -26.84
N GLU A 130 -3.86 22.52 -26.13
CA GLU A 130 -2.68 23.34 -26.36
C GLU A 130 -1.70 22.74 -27.40
N GLN A 131 -1.94 21.51 -27.85
CA GLN A 131 -1.08 20.77 -28.78
C GLN A 131 0.36 20.61 -28.27
N VAL A 132 0.51 20.27 -26.98
CA VAL A 132 1.78 20.02 -26.30
C VAL A 132 1.79 18.65 -25.66
N ASP A 133 2.96 18.17 -25.26
CA ASP A 133 3.11 16.90 -24.54
C ASP A 133 2.57 17.03 -23.10
N HIS A 134 2.14 15.89 -22.53
CA HIS A 134 1.59 15.82 -21.18
C HIS A 134 2.56 16.37 -20.12
N GLU A 135 3.86 16.11 -20.30
CA GLU A 135 4.95 16.53 -19.43
C GLU A 135 4.98 18.07 -19.29
N VAL A 136 4.74 18.81 -20.37
CA VAL A 136 4.71 20.27 -20.36
C VAL A 136 3.59 20.81 -19.45
N ILE A 137 2.43 20.17 -19.49
CA ILE A 137 1.29 20.51 -18.63
C ILE A 137 1.60 20.13 -17.18
N GLN A 138 2.16 18.94 -16.96
CA GLN A 138 2.52 18.46 -15.62
C GLN A 138 3.54 19.37 -14.94
N GLU A 139 4.59 19.77 -15.64
CA GLU A 139 5.59 20.71 -15.14
C GLU A 139 4.97 22.07 -14.81
N ARG A 140 4.16 22.62 -15.72
CA ARG A 140 3.49 23.92 -15.54
C ARG A 140 2.55 23.93 -14.34
N TRP A 141 1.87 22.83 -14.09
CA TRP A 141 0.94 22.67 -12.95
C TRP A 141 1.62 22.18 -11.67
N GLY A 142 2.94 21.97 -11.71
CA GLY A 142 3.72 21.48 -10.56
C GLY A 142 3.32 20.09 -10.11
N LEU A 143 2.86 19.24 -11.03
CA LEU A 143 2.42 17.89 -10.73
C LEU A 143 3.60 16.91 -10.65
N GLY A 144 3.34 15.75 -10.02
CA GLY A 144 4.37 14.71 -9.87
C GLY A 144 5.33 14.96 -8.71
N VAL A 145 5.10 15.99 -7.92
CA VAL A 145 5.78 16.24 -6.65
C VAL A 145 5.06 15.44 -5.57
N GLY A 146 5.79 14.99 -4.57
CA GLY A 146 5.20 14.29 -3.44
C GLY A 146 6.21 14.15 -2.31
N ASP A 147 5.71 14.04 -1.10
CA ASP A 147 6.53 13.86 0.08
C ASP A 147 7.08 12.44 0.15
N ARG A 148 8.39 12.32 0.41
CA ARG A 148 9.03 11.03 0.67
C ARG A 148 8.52 10.48 2.00
N VAL A 149 8.28 9.18 2.01
CA VAL A 149 7.82 8.44 3.19
C VAL A 149 8.97 7.63 3.79
N ASP A 150 9.22 7.82 5.07
CA ASP A 150 10.13 6.96 5.84
C ASP A 150 9.41 5.71 6.31
N GLY A 151 10.00 4.54 6.02
CA GLY A 151 9.45 3.25 6.41
C GLY A 151 9.54 2.96 7.91
N VAL A 152 8.67 2.06 8.36
CA VAL A 152 8.80 1.38 9.67
C VAL A 152 9.40 0.00 9.46
N ASP A 153 9.99 -0.58 10.52
CA ASP A 153 10.50 -1.94 10.45
C ASP A 153 9.40 -2.94 10.02
N GLY A 154 9.69 -3.67 8.96
CA GLY A 154 8.80 -4.69 8.39
C GLY A 154 8.75 -5.98 9.21
N GLY A 155 9.73 -6.22 10.08
CA GLY A 155 9.80 -7.37 10.99
C GLY A 155 9.59 -8.72 10.31
N GLY A 156 10.02 -8.89 9.06
CA GLY A 156 9.82 -10.12 8.28
C GLY A 156 8.35 -10.36 7.85
N ALA A 157 7.55 -9.31 7.72
CA ALA A 157 6.13 -9.45 7.35
C ALA A 157 5.95 -10.07 5.96
N ARG A 158 6.79 -9.70 4.98
CA ARG A 158 6.75 -10.24 3.61
C ARG A 158 6.96 -11.75 3.58
N GLU A 159 7.95 -12.25 4.31
CA GLU A 159 8.29 -13.67 4.39
C GLU A 159 7.17 -14.47 5.05
N ARG A 160 6.62 -13.97 6.17
CA ARG A 160 5.51 -14.63 6.86
C ARG A 160 4.22 -14.62 6.03
N TYR A 161 3.95 -13.50 5.34
CA TYR A 161 2.82 -13.39 4.43
C TYR A 161 2.94 -14.38 3.27
N ALA A 162 4.09 -14.44 2.60
CA ALA A 162 4.34 -15.38 1.52
C ALA A 162 4.21 -16.84 1.99
N ALA A 163 4.76 -17.17 3.16
CA ALA A 163 4.63 -18.51 3.74
C ALA A 163 3.18 -18.92 4.02
N LEU A 164 2.30 -17.97 4.39
CA LEU A 164 0.87 -18.22 4.56
C LEU A 164 0.14 -18.33 3.22
N ARG A 165 0.44 -17.42 2.28
CA ARG A 165 -0.14 -17.40 0.94
C ARG A 165 0.12 -18.69 0.16
N ASP A 166 1.29 -19.28 0.30
CA ASP A 166 1.76 -20.40 -0.50
C ASP A 166 1.38 -21.77 0.10
N ARG A 167 0.64 -21.80 1.22
CA ARG A 167 0.01 -23.02 1.78
C ARG A 167 -1.22 -23.41 0.99
#